data_df4d8e6ba19c939f983a35811239aeee
#
_entry.id   df4d8e6ba19c939f983a35811239aeee
#
_cell.length_a   1.000
_cell.length_b   1.000
_cell.length_c   1.000
_cell.angle_alpha   90.00
_cell.angle_beta   90.00
_cell.angle_gamma   90.00
#
_symmetry.space_group_name_H-M   'P 1'
#
loop_
_entity.id
_entity.type
_entity.pdbx_description
1 polymer ?
#
loop_
_entity_poly.entity_id
_entity_poly.type
_entity_poly.pdbx_seq_one_letter_code
_entity_poly.pdbx_strand_id
1 'polypeptide(L)'
;MEFDSIECVSISDGIDEDEIPQLHHQHIIRSQFSSSKTNNNSNIICDGNNGGISIHPATSVHELLECPVCTNSMYPPIHQCHNGHTICSTCKARVHNRCPTCRQELGDIRCLALEKVAESLELPCKYGSLGCPDILPYYSKLKHEAACNFRPYNCPYAGSECAVVGDIFYLVTHLRDDHKVDMHCGCTFNHRYVKSNPREVENATWILTVFNCFGQYFCLHFEAFQLGMAPVYMAFLRFMGDETDARNYSYSLEVGGNGRKLIWEGTPRSIRDSHRKVRDSHDGLVIQRNMALFFSGGDRKELKLRVTGRIWKEQQNPDEGACIPNLCS
;
A
#
# COMPACT_ATOMS: atom_id res chain seq x y z
N MET A 1 6.90 -14.22 -29.49
CA MET A 1 5.79 -14.37 -28.52
C MET A 1 4.95 -13.12 -28.70
N GLU A 2 3.87 -13.24 -29.45
CA GLU A 2 2.93 -12.16 -29.69
C GLU A 2 2.09 -12.00 -28.42
N PHE A 3 2.08 -10.79 -27.88
CA PHE A 3 1.20 -10.43 -26.78
C PHE A 3 -0.20 -10.24 -27.34
N ASP A 4 -1.13 -11.15 -27.00
CA ASP A 4 -2.54 -10.96 -27.30
C ASP A 4 -3.04 -9.69 -26.62
N SER A 5 -3.43 -8.72 -27.43
CA SER A 5 -3.98 -7.45 -26.99
C SER A 5 -5.35 -7.68 -26.34
N ILE A 6 -5.45 -7.42 -25.06
CA ILE A 6 -6.72 -7.39 -24.34
C ILE A 6 -7.34 -6.01 -24.59
N GLU A 7 -8.38 -5.97 -25.44
CA GLU A 7 -9.15 -4.74 -25.62
C GLU A 7 -10.11 -4.53 -24.44
N CYS A 8 -9.81 -3.52 -23.63
CA CYS A 8 -10.74 -2.98 -22.64
C CYS A 8 -11.56 -1.87 -23.28
N VAL A 9 -12.82 -2.10 -23.54
CA VAL A 9 -13.73 -1.08 -24.08
C VAL A 9 -14.60 -0.53 -22.95
N SER A 10 -14.37 0.72 -22.59
CA SER A 10 -15.23 1.47 -21.68
C SER A 10 -16.33 2.15 -22.48
N ILE A 11 -17.58 1.85 -22.16
CA ILE A 11 -18.73 2.54 -22.75
C ILE A 11 -19.17 3.60 -21.74
N SER A 12 -18.93 4.88 -22.08
CA SER A 12 -19.52 6.00 -21.37
C SER A 12 -20.87 6.33 -21.98
N ASP A 13 -21.94 6.15 -21.25
CA ASP A 13 -23.21 6.78 -21.56
C ASP A 13 -23.07 8.28 -21.25
N GLY A 14 -23.20 9.11 -22.29
CA GLY A 14 -23.00 10.55 -22.22
C GLY A 14 -24.00 11.23 -21.27
N ILE A 15 -23.45 12.01 -20.36
CA ILE A 15 -24.16 13.09 -19.66
C ILE A 15 -23.24 14.30 -19.71
N ASP A 16 -23.87 15.45 -20.04
CA ASP A 16 -23.28 16.72 -20.38
C ASP A 16 -22.23 17.28 -19.41
N GLU A 17 -21.20 17.90 -19.99
CA GLU A 17 -20.21 18.71 -19.32
C GLU A 17 -20.83 20.02 -18.83
N ASP A 18 -20.77 20.28 -17.49
CA ASP A 18 -20.77 21.66 -16.99
C ASP A 18 -20.05 21.75 -15.63
N GLU A 19 -19.06 22.66 -15.61
CA GLU A 19 -18.43 23.35 -14.48
C GLU A 19 -17.49 22.58 -13.55
N ILE A 20 -16.19 22.71 -13.86
CA ILE A 20 -15.09 22.45 -12.91
C ILE A 20 -14.72 23.76 -12.19
N PRO A 21 -14.80 23.85 -10.85
CA PRO A 21 -14.17 24.96 -10.13
C PRO A 21 -12.67 24.73 -10.01
N GLN A 22 -11.90 25.68 -10.53
CA GLN A 22 -10.45 25.76 -10.33
C GLN A 22 -10.14 26.03 -8.85
N LEU A 23 -9.52 25.09 -8.17
CA LEU A 23 -8.90 25.30 -6.86
C LEU A 23 -7.39 25.47 -7.03
N HIS A 24 -6.92 26.58 -6.48
CA HIS A 24 -5.55 27.08 -6.53
C HIS A 24 -4.50 26.07 -6.06
N HIS A 25 -3.47 25.97 -6.88
CA HIS A 25 -2.19 25.32 -6.60
C HIS A 25 -1.47 25.90 -5.40
N GLN A 26 -1.12 25.06 -4.45
CA GLN A 26 0.00 25.33 -3.54
C GLN A 26 1.04 24.20 -3.67
N HIS A 27 2.19 24.64 -4.01
CA HIS A 27 3.53 24.05 -4.09
C HIS A 27 3.77 22.61 -3.67
N ILE A 28 4.04 21.80 -4.68
CA ILE A 28 4.65 20.48 -4.58
C ILE A 28 6.15 20.64 -4.29
N ILE A 29 6.59 20.19 -3.14
CA ILE A 29 8.02 20.00 -2.85
C ILE A 29 8.44 18.69 -3.51
N ARG A 30 9.17 18.84 -4.60
CA ARG A 30 9.81 17.76 -5.34
C ARG A 30 11.06 17.34 -4.57
N SER A 31 10.98 16.28 -3.76
CA SER A 31 12.17 15.67 -3.16
C SER A 31 12.77 14.67 -4.14
N GLN A 32 13.86 15.08 -4.77
CA GLN A 32 14.75 14.22 -5.53
C GLN A 32 15.54 13.35 -4.55
N PHE A 33 15.28 12.05 -4.52
CA PHE A 33 16.18 11.08 -3.91
C PHE A 33 17.28 10.75 -4.92
N SER A 34 18.35 11.55 -4.91
CA SER A 34 19.61 11.19 -5.55
C SER A 34 20.52 10.57 -4.48
N SER A 35 20.88 9.32 -4.67
CA SER A 35 21.98 8.68 -3.93
C SER A 35 23.30 9.33 -4.34
N SER A 36 23.76 10.30 -3.57
CA SER A 36 25.11 10.81 -3.69
C SER A 36 25.98 10.26 -2.56
N LYS A 37 26.95 9.43 -2.96
CA LYS A 37 28.09 9.08 -2.14
C LYS A 37 28.94 10.35 -1.93
N THR A 38 28.93 10.92 -0.75
CA THR A 38 29.85 11.98 -0.37
C THR A 38 31.00 11.39 0.45
N ASN A 39 32.19 11.45 -0.13
CA ASN A 39 33.45 11.31 0.57
C ASN A 39 33.63 12.55 1.49
N ASN A 40 33.65 12.33 2.79
CA ASN A 40 34.02 13.36 3.74
C ASN A 40 35.53 13.44 3.84
N ASN A 41 36.08 14.51 3.27
CA ASN A 41 37.41 15.00 3.62
C ASN A 41 37.19 16.25 4.50
N SER A 42 37.48 16.11 5.77
CA SER A 42 37.37 17.16 6.75
C SER A 42 38.59 18.10 6.66
N ASN A 43 38.34 19.35 6.24
CA ASN A 43 39.29 20.46 6.50
C ASN A 43 38.70 21.36 7.59
N ILE A 44 39.40 21.37 8.73
CA ILE A 44 39.14 22.26 9.86
C ILE A 44 39.68 23.63 9.48
N ILE A 45 38.81 24.65 9.39
CA ILE A 45 39.18 26.05 9.42
C ILE A 45 38.69 26.62 10.76
N CYS A 46 39.64 27.03 11.63
CA CYS A 46 39.34 27.74 12.85
C CYS A 46 39.20 29.22 12.53
N ASP A 47 38.01 29.78 12.72
CA ASP A 47 37.83 31.22 12.86
C ASP A 47 37.13 31.50 14.19
N GLY A 48 37.80 32.32 15.01
CA GLY A 48 37.34 32.67 16.34
C GLY A 48 36.32 33.79 16.33
N ASN A 49 35.18 33.56 16.97
CA ASN A 49 34.59 34.45 17.97
C ASN A 49 33.23 33.93 18.45
N ASN A 50 33.18 33.72 19.77
CA ASN A 50 32.00 33.83 20.65
C ASN A 50 30.67 33.14 20.21
N GLY A 51 30.35 32.05 20.84
CA GLY A 51 29.00 31.52 20.77
C GLY A 51 28.96 30.03 21.08
N GLY A 52 28.32 29.65 22.17
CA GLY A 52 28.27 28.32 22.75
C GLY A 52 28.30 27.17 21.76
N ILE A 53 29.15 26.21 22.02
CA ILE A 53 29.22 24.94 21.33
C ILE A 53 27.88 24.23 21.57
N SER A 54 26.99 24.29 20.59
CA SER A 54 25.81 23.42 20.54
C SER A 54 26.31 22.03 20.19
N ILE A 55 26.71 21.29 21.19
CA ILE A 55 26.93 19.86 21.05
C ILE A 55 25.52 19.28 20.85
N HIS A 56 25.22 18.81 19.65
CA HIS A 56 24.04 18.01 19.40
C HIS A 56 24.34 16.53 19.73
N PRO A 57 24.18 16.09 20.99
CA PRO A 57 24.48 14.70 21.37
C PRO A 57 23.51 13.70 20.80
N ALA A 58 22.37 14.15 20.31
CA ALA A 58 21.31 13.27 19.81
C ALA A 58 21.67 12.58 18.49
N THR A 59 22.43 13.21 17.60
CA THR A 59 22.84 12.62 16.32
C THR A 59 23.84 11.46 16.49
N SER A 60 24.81 11.62 17.38
CA SER A 60 25.83 10.59 17.60
C SER A 60 25.30 9.32 18.28
N VAL A 61 24.33 9.44 19.20
CA VAL A 61 23.68 8.28 19.83
C VAL A 61 22.78 7.52 18.86
N HIS A 62 22.12 8.22 17.96
CA HIS A 62 21.30 7.61 16.93
C HIS A 62 22.14 6.76 15.96
N GLU A 63 23.30 7.25 15.55
CA GLU A 63 24.24 6.52 14.69
C GLU A 63 24.74 5.22 15.34
N LEU A 64 24.92 5.21 16.68
CA LEU A 64 25.29 3.99 17.41
C LEU A 64 24.19 2.92 17.41
N LEU A 65 22.95 3.32 17.20
CA LEU A 65 21.80 2.42 17.10
C LEU A 65 21.46 2.03 15.67
N GLU A 66 22.22 2.49 14.67
CA GLU A 66 22.01 2.12 13.28
C GLU A 66 22.70 0.80 12.94
N CYS A 67 21.95 -0.11 12.31
CA CYS A 67 22.50 -1.40 11.90
C CYS A 67 23.41 -1.23 10.66
N PRO A 68 24.67 -1.69 10.69
CA PRO A 68 25.61 -1.53 9.58
C PRO A 68 25.24 -2.31 8.32
N VAL A 69 24.23 -3.18 8.39
CA VAL A 69 23.79 -4.01 7.24
C VAL A 69 22.55 -3.46 6.55
N CYS A 70 21.54 -3.02 7.32
CA CYS A 70 20.27 -2.55 6.77
C CYS A 70 20.00 -1.08 7.01
N THR A 71 20.93 -0.36 7.66
CA THR A 71 20.84 1.07 7.99
C THR A 71 19.60 1.47 8.81
N ASN A 72 18.83 0.48 9.26
CA ASN A 72 17.69 0.71 10.14
C ASN A 72 18.12 0.76 11.60
N SER A 73 17.34 1.47 12.41
CA SER A 73 17.52 1.49 13.85
C SER A 73 17.47 0.07 14.45
N MET A 74 18.43 -0.26 15.30
CA MET A 74 18.48 -1.55 15.98
C MET A 74 17.60 -1.53 17.22
N TYR A 75 16.76 -2.53 17.37
CA TYR A 75 15.89 -2.74 18.53
C TYR A 75 16.36 -3.96 19.33
N PRO A 76 16.17 -3.96 20.65
CA PRO A 76 16.49 -5.13 21.47
C PRO A 76 15.81 -6.41 20.96
N PRO A 77 16.50 -7.56 20.95
CA PRO A 77 17.91 -7.75 21.34
C PRO A 77 18.91 -7.26 20.28
N ILE A 78 19.91 -6.48 20.71
CA ILE A 78 21.01 -6.00 19.88
C ILE A 78 22.20 -6.91 20.11
N HIS A 79 22.68 -7.54 19.02
CA HIS A 79 23.81 -8.46 19.08
C HIS A 79 25.12 -7.78 18.79
N GLN A 80 26.22 -8.33 19.33
CA GLN A 80 27.58 -7.86 19.04
C GLN A 80 28.55 -9.01 18.86
N CYS A 81 29.65 -8.77 18.13
CA CYS A 81 30.79 -9.67 18.11
C CYS A 81 31.73 -9.42 19.30
N HIS A 82 32.74 -10.26 19.47
CA HIS A 82 33.77 -10.10 20.52
C HIS A 82 34.53 -8.78 20.43
N ASN A 83 34.61 -8.17 19.24
CA ASN A 83 35.24 -6.86 19.02
C ASN A 83 34.28 -5.69 19.25
N GLY A 84 33.05 -5.92 19.70
CA GLY A 84 32.07 -4.88 20.03
C GLY A 84 31.27 -4.33 18.84
N HIS A 85 31.43 -4.82 17.62
CA HIS A 85 30.59 -4.39 16.50
C HIS A 85 29.17 -4.92 16.65
N THR A 86 28.21 -4.06 16.49
CA THR A 86 26.78 -4.36 16.73
C THR A 86 26.01 -4.67 15.46
N ILE A 87 24.91 -5.41 15.59
CA ILE A 87 24.04 -5.79 14.49
C ILE A 87 22.62 -6.07 15.03
N CYS A 88 21.58 -5.75 14.24
CA CYS A 88 20.21 -6.08 14.61
C CYS A 88 19.93 -7.59 14.48
N SER A 89 18.95 -8.08 15.21
CA SER A 89 18.55 -9.51 15.22
C SER A 89 18.19 -10.05 13.84
N THR A 90 17.48 -9.24 13.02
CA THR A 90 17.09 -9.63 11.66
C THR A 90 18.30 -9.84 10.75
N CYS A 91 19.27 -8.94 10.82
CA CYS A 91 20.47 -9.05 10.00
C CYS A 91 21.43 -10.12 10.50
N LYS A 92 21.48 -10.38 11.83
CA LYS A 92 22.27 -11.48 12.38
C LYS A 92 21.96 -12.81 11.71
N ALA A 93 20.67 -13.12 11.53
CA ALA A 93 20.23 -14.33 10.85
C ALA A 93 20.68 -14.38 9.37
N ARG A 94 20.77 -13.23 8.71
CA ARG A 94 21.14 -13.12 7.30
C ARG A 94 22.65 -13.20 7.00
N VAL A 95 23.48 -12.82 7.96
CA VAL A 95 24.94 -12.78 7.77
C VAL A 95 25.64 -14.09 8.19
N HIS A 96 24.90 -15.20 8.33
CA HIS A 96 25.44 -16.52 8.63
C HIS A 96 26.40 -16.51 9.83
N ASN A 97 26.01 -15.82 10.91
CA ASN A 97 26.76 -15.70 12.16
C ASN A 97 28.17 -15.07 12.03
N ARG A 98 28.44 -14.31 10.97
CA ARG A 98 29.71 -13.59 10.80
C ARG A 98 29.50 -12.10 10.86
N CYS A 99 30.34 -11.41 11.65
CA CYS A 99 30.33 -9.97 11.76
C CYS A 99 30.63 -9.31 10.39
N PRO A 100 29.77 -8.45 9.85
CA PRO A 100 30.03 -7.81 8.55
C PRO A 100 31.22 -6.86 8.57
N THR A 101 31.58 -6.34 9.75
CA THR A 101 32.68 -5.37 9.93
C THR A 101 34.04 -6.04 10.09
N CYS A 102 34.16 -7.07 10.91
CA CYS A 102 35.45 -7.69 11.21
C CYS A 102 35.51 -9.20 10.87
N ARG A 103 34.45 -9.79 10.36
CA ARG A 103 34.33 -11.20 9.95
C ARG A 103 34.50 -12.24 11.08
N GLN A 104 34.63 -11.79 12.33
CA GLN A 104 34.63 -12.67 13.50
C GLN A 104 33.24 -13.26 13.72
N GLU A 105 33.15 -14.34 14.47
CA GLU A 105 31.90 -14.97 14.84
C GLU A 105 31.05 -14.02 15.71
N LEU A 106 29.77 -13.92 15.44
CA LEU A 106 28.84 -13.07 16.19
C LEU A 106 28.42 -13.71 17.52
N GLY A 107 28.28 -15.02 17.56
CA GLY A 107 27.80 -15.72 18.75
C GLY A 107 26.43 -15.19 19.23
N ASP A 108 26.16 -15.40 20.53
CA ASP A 108 24.90 -14.95 21.16
C ASP A 108 25.11 -13.76 22.14
N ILE A 109 26.20 -13.02 21.95
CA ILE A 109 26.52 -11.88 22.80
C ILE A 109 25.56 -10.72 22.50
N ARG A 110 24.87 -10.23 23.53
CA ARG A 110 24.00 -9.05 23.47
C ARG A 110 24.73 -7.80 23.97
N CYS A 111 24.48 -6.67 23.34
CA CYS A 111 24.96 -5.36 23.78
C CYS A 111 23.97 -4.74 24.76
N LEU A 112 23.93 -5.23 26.02
CA LEU A 112 22.96 -4.78 27.02
C LEU A 112 23.08 -3.27 27.33
N ALA A 113 24.29 -2.70 27.24
CA ALA A 113 24.49 -1.27 27.44
C ALA A 113 23.74 -0.45 26.38
N LEU A 114 23.86 -0.83 25.09
CA LEU A 114 23.19 -0.15 24.00
C LEU A 114 21.67 -0.37 24.03
N GLU A 115 21.23 -1.54 24.50
CA GLU A 115 19.80 -1.81 24.70
C GLU A 115 19.20 -0.88 25.76
N LYS A 116 19.89 -0.65 26.90
CA LYS A 116 19.44 0.30 27.93
C LYS A 116 19.43 1.75 27.44
N VAL A 117 20.40 2.13 26.62
CA VAL A 117 20.40 3.46 25.97
C VAL A 117 19.19 3.58 25.07
N ALA A 118 18.91 2.56 24.26
CA ALA A 118 17.75 2.55 23.37
C ALA A 118 16.43 2.70 24.14
N GLU A 119 16.30 2.05 25.30
CA GLU A 119 15.11 2.14 26.15
C GLU A 119 14.84 3.55 26.70
N SER A 120 15.88 4.36 26.88
CA SER A 120 15.79 5.73 27.41
C SER A 120 15.57 6.81 26.36
N LEU A 121 15.63 6.46 25.07
CA LEU A 121 15.53 7.43 23.99
C LEU A 121 14.09 7.67 23.54
N GLU A 122 13.82 8.94 23.28
CA GLU A 122 12.63 9.38 22.55
C GLU A 122 13.04 9.92 21.19
N LEU A 123 12.40 9.46 20.14
CA LEU A 123 12.76 9.79 18.76
C LEU A 123 11.53 10.25 17.97
N PRO A 124 11.71 11.24 17.07
CA PRO A 124 10.63 11.63 16.17
C PRO A 124 10.28 10.49 15.22
N CYS A 125 9.02 10.43 14.82
CA CYS A 125 8.55 9.53 13.78
C CYS A 125 9.32 9.81 12.47
N LYS A 126 9.71 8.76 11.73
CA LYS A 126 10.39 8.91 10.42
C LYS A 126 9.55 9.67 9.38
N TYR A 127 8.25 9.75 9.59
CA TYR A 127 7.33 10.52 8.77
C TYR A 127 7.11 11.95 9.29
N GLY A 128 7.99 12.44 10.18
CA GLY A 128 7.95 13.83 10.66
C GLY A 128 8.04 14.84 9.52
N SER A 129 8.86 14.58 8.49
CA SER A 129 8.94 15.41 7.29
C SER A 129 7.65 15.40 6.45
N LEU A 130 6.78 14.41 6.64
CA LEU A 130 5.47 14.29 6.00
C LEU A 130 4.32 14.82 6.88
N GLY A 131 4.66 15.39 8.05
CA GLY A 131 3.72 16.05 8.93
C GLY A 131 3.39 15.30 10.23
N CYS A 132 3.97 14.13 10.50
CA CYS A 132 3.77 13.43 11.77
C CYS A 132 4.44 14.19 12.92
N PRO A 133 3.70 14.66 13.94
CA PRO A 133 4.25 15.44 15.05
C PRO A 133 4.81 14.55 16.18
N ASP A 134 4.62 13.23 16.12
CA ASP A 134 4.82 12.34 17.25
C ASP A 134 6.32 12.12 17.54
N ILE A 135 6.68 12.33 18.81
CA ILE A 135 7.95 11.93 19.41
C ILE A 135 7.66 10.73 20.30
N LEU A 136 8.38 9.63 20.09
CA LEU A 136 8.00 8.33 20.62
C LEU A 136 9.18 7.69 21.37
N PRO A 137 8.91 6.96 22.46
CA PRO A 137 9.92 6.08 23.04
C PRO A 137 10.45 5.13 21.98
N TYR A 138 11.75 4.90 21.98
CA TYR A 138 12.45 4.13 20.97
C TYR A 138 11.79 2.77 20.66
N TYR A 139 11.35 2.06 21.70
CA TYR A 139 10.73 0.73 21.57
C TYR A 139 9.33 0.76 20.93
N SER A 140 8.59 1.88 21.05
CA SER A 140 7.24 2.01 20.47
C SER A 140 7.23 2.60 19.06
N LYS A 141 8.36 3.17 18.63
CA LYS A 141 8.52 3.86 17.35
C LYS A 141 8.18 2.97 16.15
N LEU A 142 8.67 1.74 16.11
CA LEU A 142 8.38 0.80 15.01
C LEU A 142 6.88 0.49 14.90
N LYS A 143 6.21 0.27 16.05
CA LYS A 143 4.77 0.00 16.06
C LYS A 143 3.98 1.19 15.55
N HIS A 144 4.33 2.39 16.03
CA HIS A 144 3.71 3.62 15.54
C HIS A 144 3.94 3.79 14.04
N GLU A 145 5.20 3.71 13.56
CA GLU A 145 5.53 3.93 12.14
C GLU A 145 4.87 2.92 11.20
N ALA A 146 4.58 1.71 11.68
CA ALA A 146 3.81 0.72 10.92
C ALA A 146 2.34 1.12 10.73
N ALA A 147 1.78 1.92 11.67
CA ALA A 147 0.39 2.36 11.69
C ALA A 147 0.22 3.88 11.53
N CYS A 148 1.31 4.63 11.29
CA CYS A 148 1.29 6.08 11.19
C CYS A 148 0.40 6.55 10.03
N ASN A 149 -0.49 7.51 10.29
CA ASN A 149 -1.39 8.08 9.27
C ASN A 149 -0.63 8.85 8.19
N PHE A 150 0.57 9.36 8.51
CA PHE A 150 1.44 10.05 7.56
C PHE A 150 2.34 9.10 6.74
N ARG A 151 2.17 7.79 6.91
CA ARG A 151 2.91 6.82 6.13
C ARG A 151 2.46 6.85 4.67
N PRO A 152 3.35 7.04 3.69
CA PRO A 152 2.99 6.99 2.28
C PRO A 152 2.39 5.63 1.89
N TYR A 153 1.63 5.62 0.81
CA TYR A 153 1.04 4.42 0.26
C TYR A 153 1.96 3.80 -0.80
N ASN A 154 1.94 2.49 -0.91
CA ASN A 154 2.58 1.79 -2.01
C ASN A 154 1.70 1.85 -3.26
N CYS A 155 2.33 1.85 -4.44
CA CYS A 155 1.60 1.76 -5.69
C CYS A 155 0.67 0.52 -5.70
N PRO A 156 -0.63 0.69 -5.95
CA PRO A 156 -1.58 -0.41 -5.93
C PRO A 156 -1.54 -1.26 -7.20
N TYR A 157 -0.68 -0.96 -8.17
CA TYR A 157 -0.58 -1.70 -9.42
C TYR A 157 -0.18 -3.16 -9.19
N ALA A 158 -0.92 -4.08 -9.82
CA ALA A 158 -0.82 -5.50 -9.53
C ALA A 158 -0.06 -6.31 -10.61
N GLY A 159 0.23 -5.70 -11.77
CA GLY A 159 0.81 -6.41 -12.91
C GLY A 159 2.31 -6.71 -12.80
N SER A 160 3.10 -5.78 -12.29
CA SER A 160 4.52 -5.92 -12.00
C SER A 160 4.81 -5.35 -10.62
N GLU A 161 5.87 -5.82 -9.96
CA GLU A 161 6.27 -5.25 -8.67
C GLU A 161 6.72 -3.79 -8.89
N CYS A 162 5.86 -2.85 -8.53
CA CYS A 162 6.17 -1.43 -8.54
C CYS A 162 6.55 -0.98 -7.14
N ALA A 163 7.76 -0.45 -6.99
CA ALA A 163 8.29 0.02 -5.72
C ALA A 163 7.96 1.50 -5.42
N VAL A 164 7.15 2.14 -6.27
CA VAL A 164 6.79 3.55 -6.11
C VAL A 164 5.89 3.72 -4.89
N VAL A 165 6.23 4.71 -4.07
CA VAL A 165 5.48 5.09 -2.87
C VAL A 165 5.19 6.59 -2.91
N GLY A 166 4.04 6.99 -2.37
CA GLY A 166 3.65 8.40 -2.35
C GLY A 166 2.30 8.64 -1.68
N ASP A 167 1.82 9.87 -1.75
CA ASP A 167 0.45 10.20 -1.41
C ASP A 167 -0.53 9.75 -2.51
N ILE A 168 -1.82 9.87 -2.26
CA ILE A 168 -2.85 9.39 -3.18
C ILE A 168 -2.81 10.12 -4.52
N PHE A 169 -2.65 11.45 -4.53
CA PHE A 169 -2.64 12.23 -5.77
C PHE A 169 -1.44 11.89 -6.66
N TYR A 170 -0.27 11.74 -6.04
CA TYR A 170 0.92 11.29 -6.73
C TYR A 170 0.73 9.88 -7.34
N LEU A 171 0.17 8.95 -6.56
CA LEU A 171 -0.07 7.57 -7.03
C LEU A 171 -1.13 7.51 -8.14
N VAL A 172 -2.17 8.33 -8.11
CA VAL A 172 -3.16 8.43 -9.20
C VAL A 172 -2.49 8.90 -10.49
N THR A 173 -1.65 9.93 -10.41
CA THR A 173 -0.88 10.42 -11.55
C THR A 173 0.07 9.36 -12.08
N HIS A 174 0.80 8.69 -11.19
CA HIS A 174 1.71 7.58 -11.51
C HIS A 174 0.97 6.40 -12.19
N LEU A 175 -0.20 6.00 -11.68
CA LEU A 175 -1.01 4.94 -12.31
C LEU A 175 -1.43 5.32 -13.74
N ARG A 176 -1.87 6.57 -13.94
CA ARG A 176 -2.25 7.05 -15.26
C ARG A 176 -1.06 7.15 -16.20
N ASP A 177 0.05 7.78 -15.76
CA ASP A 177 1.15 8.19 -16.64
C ASP A 177 2.16 7.05 -16.88
N ASP A 178 2.46 6.24 -15.87
CA ASP A 178 3.46 5.18 -15.98
C ASP A 178 2.83 3.81 -16.29
N HIS A 179 1.71 3.49 -15.63
CA HIS A 179 1.03 2.21 -15.81
C HIS A 179 -0.09 2.24 -16.85
N LYS A 180 -0.43 3.41 -17.39
CA LYS A 180 -1.49 3.60 -18.39
C LYS A 180 -2.85 3.05 -17.96
N VAL A 181 -3.13 3.15 -16.66
CA VAL A 181 -4.41 2.73 -16.10
C VAL A 181 -5.49 3.73 -16.48
N ASP A 182 -6.64 3.24 -16.92
CA ASP A 182 -7.78 4.06 -17.28
C ASP A 182 -8.37 4.78 -16.07
N MET A 183 -8.71 6.07 -16.26
CA MET A 183 -9.30 6.92 -15.24
C MET A 183 -10.75 7.24 -15.62
N HIS A 184 -11.68 6.96 -14.70
CA HIS A 184 -13.09 7.26 -14.89
C HIS A 184 -13.65 8.11 -13.75
N CYS A 185 -14.61 8.98 -14.11
CA CYS A 185 -15.40 9.75 -13.14
C CYS A 185 -16.79 9.12 -13.02
N GLY A 186 -17.26 8.97 -11.80
CA GLY A 186 -18.61 8.44 -11.54
C GLY A 186 -18.63 7.26 -10.58
N CYS A 187 -19.85 6.95 -10.13
CA CYS A 187 -20.07 5.95 -9.09
C CYS A 187 -20.61 4.62 -9.64
N THR A 188 -20.83 4.52 -10.94
CA THR A 188 -21.27 3.30 -11.62
C THR A 188 -20.30 2.95 -12.73
N PHE A 189 -20.11 1.67 -12.96
CA PHE A 189 -19.20 1.22 -14.00
C PHE A 189 -19.71 -0.08 -14.66
N ASN A 190 -19.23 -0.28 -15.87
CA ASN A 190 -19.53 -1.44 -16.67
C ASN A 190 -18.25 -1.86 -17.38
N HIS A 191 -17.64 -2.90 -16.88
CA HIS A 191 -16.39 -3.41 -17.40
C HIS A 191 -16.60 -4.71 -18.16
N ARG A 192 -16.02 -4.81 -19.35
CA ARG A 192 -16.11 -6.00 -20.19
C ARG A 192 -14.75 -6.69 -20.26
N TYR A 193 -14.71 -7.91 -19.76
CA TYR A 193 -13.56 -8.80 -19.88
C TYR A 193 -13.76 -9.78 -21.04
N VAL A 194 -12.78 -9.86 -21.93
CA VAL A 194 -12.78 -10.78 -23.06
C VAL A 194 -11.49 -11.58 -23.06
N LYS A 195 -11.59 -12.90 -23.12
CA LYS A 195 -10.43 -13.78 -23.23
C LYS A 195 -10.68 -14.84 -24.29
N SER A 196 -9.74 -14.96 -25.25
CA SER A 196 -9.67 -16.10 -26.16
C SER A 196 -9.19 -17.35 -25.39
N ASN A 197 -9.61 -18.54 -25.79
CA ASN A 197 -9.23 -19.80 -25.13
C ASN A 197 -9.56 -19.89 -23.63
N PRO A 198 -10.82 -19.90 -23.25
CA PRO A 198 -11.21 -19.94 -21.83
C PRO A 198 -10.83 -21.25 -21.11
N ARG A 199 -10.22 -22.21 -21.80
CA ARG A 199 -9.73 -23.47 -21.22
C ARG A 199 -8.37 -23.30 -20.53
N GLU A 200 -7.60 -22.30 -20.94
CA GLU A 200 -6.31 -21.95 -20.35
C GLU A 200 -6.54 -20.91 -19.26
N VAL A 201 -6.47 -21.32 -17.99
CA VAL A 201 -6.50 -20.37 -16.88
C VAL A 201 -5.08 -20.06 -16.53
N GLU A 202 -4.63 -18.90 -16.98
CA GLU A 202 -3.39 -18.30 -16.54
C GLU A 202 -3.62 -17.58 -15.22
N ASN A 203 -2.65 -17.65 -14.33
CA ASN A 203 -2.60 -16.74 -13.20
C ASN A 203 -2.31 -15.33 -13.72
N ALA A 204 -3.32 -14.51 -13.78
CA ALA A 204 -3.21 -13.17 -14.32
C ALA A 204 -3.95 -12.17 -13.43
N THR A 205 -3.36 -11.02 -13.29
CA THR A 205 -3.89 -9.92 -12.49
C THR A 205 -3.94 -8.68 -13.35
N TRP A 206 -5.10 -8.06 -13.42
CA TRP A 206 -5.31 -6.81 -14.12
C TRP A 206 -5.77 -5.73 -13.14
N ILE A 207 -5.10 -4.60 -13.13
CA ILE A 207 -5.74 -3.37 -12.70
C ILE A 207 -6.44 -2.83 -13.91
N LEU A 208 -7.71 -2.63 -13.76
CA LEU A 208 -8.53 -2.27 -14.88
C LEU A 208 -8.75 -0.77 -14.95
N THR A 209 -9.01 -0.16 -13.81
CA THR A 209 -9.54 1.20 -13.82
C THR A 209 -9.42 1.83 -12.44
N VAL A 210 -9.16 3.12 -12.42
CA VAL A 210 -9.29 3.98 -11.24
C VAL A 210 -10.53 4.84 -11.41
N PHE A 211 -11.42 4.81 -10.41
CA PHE A 211 -12.63 5.64 -10.36
C PHE A 211 -12.42 6.81 -9.42
N ASN A 212 -12.82 8.00 -9.88
CA ASN A 212 -13.02 9.16 -9.01
C ASN A 212 -14.52 9.26 -8.71
N CYS A 213 -14.89 9.05 -7.45
CA CYS A 213 -16.26 9.04 -6.97
C CYS A 213 -16.31 9.68 -5.58
N PHE A 214 -17.23 10.61 -5.35
CA PHE A 214 -17.34 11.37 -4.08
C PHE A 214 -16.07 12.10 -3.66
N GLY A 215 -15.23 12.54 -4.63
CA GLY A 215 -13.95 13.18 -4.35
C GLY A 215 -12.87 12.21 -3.84
N GLN A 216 -13.08 10.92 -3.94
CA GLN A 216 -12.17 9.86 -3.53
C GLN A 216 -11.83 8.96 -4.72
N TYR A 217 -10.75 8.18 -4.58
CA TYR A 217 -10.28 7.28 -5.63
C TYR A 217 -10.43 5.82 -5.22
N PHE A 218 -10.82 5.02 -6.20
CA PHE A 218 -11.03 3.57 -6.04
C PHE A 218 -10.38 2.83 -7.18
N CYS A 219 -9.72 1.70 -6.90
CA CYS A 219 -9.11 0.83 -7.91
C CYS A 219 -9.95 -0.44 -8.08
N LEU A 220 -10.45 -0.67 -9.29
CA LEU A 220 -11.08 -1.94 -9.65
C LEU A 220 -10.00 -2.93 -10.09
N HIS A 221 -10.00 -4.11 -9.50
CA HIS A 221 -9.14 -5.22 -9.86
C HIS A 221 -9.97 -6.36 -10.45
N PHE A 222 -9.37 -7.05 -11.41
CA PHE A 222 -9.88 -8.31 -11.93
C PHE A 222 -8.72 -9.30 -12.00
N GLU A 223 -8.89 -10.47 -11.41
CA GLU A 223 -7.84 -11.49 -11.33
C GLU A 223 -8.37 -12.84 -11.78
N ALA A 224 -7.52 -13.63 -12.47
CA ALA A 224 -7.75 -15.03 -12.72
C ALA A 224 -6.67 -15.85 -12.01
N PHE A 225 -7.06 -16.83 -11.22
CA PHE A 225 -6.12 -17.66 -10.46
C PHE A 225 -6.71 -19.04 -10.18
N GLN A 226 -5.86 -19.93 -9.64
CA GLN A 226 -6.26 -21.25 -9.19
C GLN A 226 -6.63 -21.21 -7.71
N LEU A 227 -7.86 -21.58 -7.36
CA LEU A 227 -8.29 -21.84 -6.00
C LEU A 227 -8.23 -23.35 -5.76
N GLY A 228 -7.11 -23.84 -5.21
CA GLY A 228 -6.80 -25.26 -5.23
C GLY A 228 -6.65 -25.77 -6.69
N MET A 229 -7.49 -26.69 -7.09
CA MET A 229 -7.54 -27.22 -8.47
C MET A 229 -8.58 -26.53 -9.36
N ALA A 230 -9.37 -25.61 -8.81
CA ALA A 230 -10.45 -24.93 -9.53
C ALA A 230 -9.99 -23.56 -10.02
N PRO A 231 -10.06 -23.29 -11.33
CA PRO A 231 -9.83 -21.96 -11.87
C PRO A 231 -10.99 -21.03 -11.54
N VAL A 232 -10.68 -19.84 -11.05
CA VAL A 232 -11.64 -18.81 -10.68
C VAL A 232 -11.24 -17.44 -11.24
N TYR A 233 -12.24 -16.60 -11.41
CA TYR A 233 -12.10 -15.17 -11.68
C TYR A 233 -12.62 -14.40 -10.47
N MET A 234 -11.96 -13.32 -10.14
CA MET A 234 -12.35 -12.50 -9.00
C MET A 234 -12.28 -11.02 -9.37
N ALA A 235 -13.36 -10.30 -9.09
CA ALA A 235 -13.38 -8.84 -9.16
C ALA A 235 -13.53 -8.26 -7.76
N PHE A 236 -12.77 -7.19 -7.46
CA PHE A 236 -12.87 -6.49 -6.20
C PHE A 236 -12.43 -5.04 -6.33
N LEU A 237 -12.94 -4.20 -5.42
CA LEU A 237 -12.62 -2.79 -5.37
C LEU A 237 -11.75 -2.50 -4.15
N ARG A 238 -10.69 -1.69 -4.35
CA ARG A 238 -9.90 -1.14 -3.25
C ARG A 238 -10.03 0.37 -3.18
N PHE A 239 -10.14 0.89 -1.98
CA PHE A 239 -10.15 2.31 -1.69
C PHE A 239 -8.71 2.86 -1.66
N MET A 240 -8.46 3.95 -2.35
CA MET A 240 -7.16 4.63 -2.34
C MET A 240 -7.07 5.54 -1.12
N GLY A 241 -6.82 4.96 0.04
CA GLY A 241 -6.76 5.63 1.32
C GLY A 241 -6.68 4.63 2.47
N ASP A 242 -6.92 5.09 3.68
CA ASP A 242 -6.86 4.27 4.89
C ASP A 242 -8.15 3.46 5.10
N GLU A 243 -8.06 2.40 5.89
CA GLU A 243 -9.17 1.48 6.19
C GLU A 243 -10.32 2.19 6.92
N THR A 244 -10.02 3.18 7.75
CA THR A 244 -11.03 3.99 8.46
C THR A 244 -11.91 4.76 7.49
N ASP A 245 -11.31 5.33 6.45
CA ASP A 245 -12.04 6.08 5.43
C ASP A 245 -12.79 5.15 4.47
N ALA A 246 -12.20 4.00 4.15
CA ALA A 246 -12.82 2.99 3.32
C ALA A 246 -14.19 2.52 3.85
N ARG A 247 -14.34 2.45 5.18
CA ARG A 247 -15.60 2.06 5.85
C ARG A 247 -16.78 3.00 5.62
N ASN A 248 -16.51 4.22 5.15
CA ASN A 248 -17.56 5.16 4.79
C ASN A 248 -18.20 4.85 3.43
N TYR A 249 -17.72 3.81 2.73
CA TYR A 249 -18.18 3.46 1.40
C TYR A 249 -18.52 1.99 1.31
N SER A 250 -19.51 1.69 0.47
CA SER A 250 -19.84 0.34 0.05
C SER A 250 -19.89 0.27 -1.47
N TYR A 251 -19.76 -0.92 -1.99
CA TYR A 251 -19.86 -1.16 -3.42
C TYR A 251 -20.53 -2.49 -3.71
N SER A 252 -21.15 -2.58 -4.89
CA SER A 252 -21.64 -3.83 -5.44
C SER A 252 -20.94 -4.16 -6.75
N LEU A 253 -20.78 -5.45 -6.99
CA LEU A 253 -20.35 -6.02 -8.26
C LEU A 253 -21.37 -7.04 -8.73
N GLU A 254 -21.75 -6.96 -9.99
CA GLU A 254 -22.70 -7.89 -10.59
C GLU A 254 -22.10 -8.48 -11.88
N VAL A 255 -22.23 -9.77 -12.03
CA VAL A 255 -22.00 -10.48 -13.29
C VAL A 255 -23.24 -11.29 -13.61
N GLY A 256 -23.67 -11.27 -14.86
CA GLY A 256 -24.87 -12.00 -15.25
C GLY A 256 -24.93 -12.33 -16.72
N GLY A 257 -25.82 -13.26 -17.02
CA GLY A 257 -26.14 -13.72 -18.36
C GLY A 257 -27.16 -14.84 -18.33
N ASN A 258 -27.85 -15.09 -19.46
CA ASN A 258 -28.82 -16.15 -19.59
C ASN A 258 -29.94 -16.14 -18.53
N GLY A 259 -30.40 -14.94 -18.14
CA GLY A 259 -31.46 -14.74 -17.15
C GLY A 259 -31.08 -14.99 -15.70
N ARG A 260 -29.77 -15.09 -15.39
CA ARG A 260 -29.25 -15.26 -14.04
C ARG A 260 -28.13 -14.28 -13.77
N LYS A 261 -27.94 -13.95 -12.50
CA LYS A 261 -26.88 -13.04 -12.04
C LYS A 261 -26.27 -13.47 -10.71
N LEU A 262 -25.03 -13.10 -10.51
CA LEU A 262 -24.32 -13.20 -9.25
C LEU A 262 -23.98 -11.78 -8.83
N ILE A 263 -24.30 -11.43 -7.59
CA ILE A 263 -24.04 -10.13 -6.99
C ILE A 263 -23.19 -10.35 -5.74
N TRP A 264 -22.21 -9.48 -5.55
CA TRP A 264 -21.42 -9.36 -4.34
C TRP A 264 -21.50 -7.90 -3.87
N GLU A 265 -21.70 -7.71 -2.58
CA GLU A 265 -21.73 -6.38 -1.95
C GLU A 265 -20.85 -6.35 -0.71
N GLY A 266 -20.16 -5.24 -0.49
CA GLY A 266 -19.31 -5.08 0.67
C GLY A 266 -18.58 -3.73 0.71
N THR A 267 -17.75 -3.58 1.72
CA THR A 267 -16.90 -2.40 1.94
C THR A 267 -15.59 -2.58 1.15
N PRO A 268 -15.11 -1.55 0.42
CA PRO A 268 -13.84 -1.65 -0.27
C PRO A 268 -12.67 -1.76 0.72
N ARG A 269 -11.70 -2.61 0.41
CA ARG A 269 -10.47 -2.72 1.20
C ARG A 269 -9.54 -1.56 0.90
N SER A 270 -8.81 -1.08 1.92
CA SER A 270 -7.76 -0.08 1.74
C SER A 270 -6.63 -0.60 0.83
N ILE A 271 -5.99 0.30 0.06
CA ILE A 271 -4.75 -0.01 -0.67
C ILE A 271 -3.56 -0.28 0.26
N ARG A 272 -3.68 -0.09 1.59
CA ARG A 272 -2.72 -0.56 2.59
C ARG A 272 -2.59 -2.08 2.58
N ASP A 273 -3.67 -2.80 2.28
CA ASP A 273 -3.63 -4.22 2.00
C ASP A 273 -3.16 -4.46 0.56
N SER A 274 -2.30 -5.44 0.36
CA SER A 274 -1.91 -5.82 -1.00
C SER A 274 -3.07 -6.47 -1.74
N HIS A 275 -3.09 -6.39 -3.08
CA HIS A 275 -4.11 -7.07 -3.88
C HIS A 275 -4.14 -8.59 -3.60
N ARG A 276 -2.98 -9.20 -3.35
CA ARG A 276 -2.86 -10.62 -3.00
C ARG A 276 -3.59 -10.94 -1.70
N LYS A 277 -3.47 -10.08 -0.67
CA LYS A 277 -4.16 -10.27 0.60
C LYS A 277 -5.68 -10.23 0.42
N VAL A 278 -6.19 -9.30 -0.40
CA VAL A 278 -7.63 -9.22 -0.73
C VAL A 278 -8.09 -10.45 -1.52
N ARG A 279 -7.32 -10.86 -2.52
CA ARG A 279 -7.58 -12.08 -3.29
C ARG A 279 -7.63 -13.32 -2.40
N ASP A 280 -6.62 -13.50 -1.56
CA ASP A 280 -6.47 -14.70 -0.73
C ASP A 280 -7.53 -14.77 0.39
N SER A 281 -8.12 -13.62 0.79
CA SER A 281 -9.28 -13.56 1.69
C SER A 281 -10.62 -13.75 0.99
N HIS A 282 -10.65 -13.83 -0.35
CA HIS A 282 -11.87 -13.93 -1.19
C HIS A 282 -12.87 -12.79 -0.97
N ASP A 283 -12.38 -11.62 -0.58
CA ASP A 283 -13.18 -10.43 -0.30
C ASP A 283 -13.54 -9.70 -1.61
N GLY A 284 -14.49 -10.24 -2.34
CA GLY A 284 -14.91 -9.75 -3.65
C GLY A 284 -15.81 -10.73 -4.39
N LEU A 285 -16.19 -10.37 -5.61
CA LEU A 285 -17.02 -11.19 -6.50
C LEU A 285 -16.18 -12.34 -7.06
N VAL A 286 -16.30 -13.55 -6.51
CA VAL A 286 -15.61 -14.76 -6.97
C VAL A 286 -16.51 -15.51 -7.94
N ILE A 287 -16.02 -15.75 -9.16
CA ILE A 287 -16.75 -16.39 -10.24
C ILE A 287 -16.01 -17.68 -10.61
N GLN A 288 -16.59 -18.83 -10.33
CA GLN A 288 -16.06 -20.11 -10.78
C GLN A 288 -16.08 -20.19 -12.31
N ARG A 289 -15.10 -20.86 -12.91
CA ARG A 289 -14.97 -20.97 -14.36
C ARG A 289 -16.23 -21.44 -15.07
N ASN A 290 -16.89 -22.49 -14.56
CA ASN A 290 -18.10 -23.01 -15.18
C ASN A 290 -19.25 -21.99 -15.19
N MET A 291 -19.32 -21.18 -14.13
CA MET A 291 -20.27 -20.07 -14.00
C MET A 291 -19.92 -18.92 -14.96
N ALA A 292 -18.63 -18.60 -15.07
CA ALA A 292 -18.13 -17.61 -16.03
C ALA A 292 -18.47 -17.99 -17.48
N LEU A 293 -18.26 -19.26 -17.84
CA LEU A 293 -18.66 -19.79 -19.15
C LEU A 293 -20.19 -19.78 -19.39
N PHE A 294 -20.96 -20.00 -18.34
CA PHE A 294 -22.43 -19.91 -18.41
C PHE A 294 -22.89 -18.46 -18.66
N PHE A 295 -22.33 -17.49 -17.94
CA PHE A 295 -22.63 -16.06 -18.11
C PHE A 295 -22.15 -15.51 -19.46
N SER A 296 -21.01 -16.02 -19.94
CA SER A 296 -20.45 -15.61 -21.22
C SER A 296 -21.38 -15.90 -22.41
N GLY A 297 -22.13 -16.99 -22.33
CA GLY A 297 -22.93 -17.45 -23.47
C GLY A 297 -22.07 -17.89 -24.68
N GLY A 298 -22.71 -18.08 -25.82
CA GLY A 298 -22.06 -18.35 -27.10
C GLY A 298 -21.43 -19.73 -27.24
N ASP A 299 -20.49 -19.86 -28.19
CA ASP A 299 -19.87 -21.11 -28.63
C ASP A 299 -18.75 -21.66 -27.73
N ARG A 300 -18.50 -20.99 -26.60
CA ARG A 300 -17.45 -21.30 -25.63
C ARG A 300 -16.01 -21.18 -26.18
N LYS A 301 -15.82 -20.54 -27.31
CA LYS A 301 -14.49 -20.27 -27.88
C LYS A 301 -13.85 -19.06 -27.21
N GLU A 302 -14.67 -18.10 -26.77
CA GLU A 302 -14.23 -16.92 -26.05
C GLU A 302 -14.98 -16.82 -24.73
N LEU A 303 -14.28 -16.32 -23.70
CA LEU A 303 -14.91 -15.92 -22.45
C LEU A 303 -15.20 -14.42 -22.53
N LYS A 304 -16.47 -14.05 -22.42
CA LYS A 304 -16.94 -12.66 -22.40
C LYS A 304 -17.71 -12.42 -21.11
N LEU A 305 -17.08 -11.79 -20.15
CA LEU A 305 -17.73 -11.41 -18.90
C LEU A 305 -17.98 -9.91 -18.88
N ARG A 306 -19.17 -9.54 -18.45
CA ARG A 306 -19.54 -8.16 -18.17
C ARG A 306 -19.71 -8.02 -16.67
N VAL A 307 -18.83 -7.25 -16.04
CA VAL A 307 -18.92 -6.92 -14.62
C VAL A 307 -19.41 -5.48 -14.51
N THR A 308 -20.59 -5.32 -13.94
CA THR A 308 -21.16 -4.02 -13.61
C THR A 308 -20.99 -3.75 -12.13
N GLY A 309 -20.90 -2.51 -11.75
CA GLY A 309 -20.73 -2.15 -10.35
C GLY A 309 -21.24 -0.77 -10.02
N ARG A 310 -21.46 -0.56 -8.74
CA ARG A 310 -21.86 0.71 -8.16
C ARG A 310 -21.12 0.95 -6.84
N ILE A 311 -20.73 2.19 -6.61
CA ILE A 311 -20.13 2.66 -5.35
C ILE A 311 -21.12 3.63 -4.73
N TRP A 312 -21.30 3.58 -3.41
CA TRP A 312 -22.09 4.56 -2.67
C TRP A 312 -21.41 4.90 -1.34
N LYS A 313 -21.78 6.05 -0.80
CA LYS A 313 -21.34 6.47 0.51
C LYS A 313 -22.35 5.99 1.53
N GLU A 314 -21.86 5.34 2.60
CA GLU A 314 -22.71 4.96 3.71
C GLU A 314 -23.24 6.20 4.42
N GLN A 315 -24.52 6.22 4.69
CA GLN A 315 -25.13 7.25 5.52
C GLN A 315 -24.70 6.97 6.96
N GLN A 316 -23.96 7.87 7.57
CA GLN A 316 -23.76 7.84 9.01
C GLN A 316 -25.13 8.02 9.65
N ASN A 317 -25.66 6.97 10.29
CA ASN A 317 -26.84 7.09 11.14
C ASN A 317 -26.49 8.06 12.29
N PRO A 318 -27.20 9.18 12.46
CA PRO A 318 -26.94 10.10 13.56
C PRO A 318 -27.25 9.52 14.95
N ASP A 319 -27.82 8.32 15.04
CA ASP A 319 -28.31 7.70 16.28
C ASP A 319 -27.36 6.68 16.95
N GLU A 320 -26.19 6.37 16.43
CA GLU A 320 -25.27 5.46 17.13
C GLU A 320 -24.54 6.10 18.34
N GLY A 321 -24.82 7.34 18.67
CA GLY A 321 -24.27 8.04 19.84
C GLY A 321 -25.20 8.17 21.05
N ALA A 322 -26.45 7.74 20.98
CA ALA A 322 -27.37 7.82 22.09
C ALA A 322 -27.29 6.57 22.97
N CYS A 323 -26.44 6.61 23.99
CA CYS A 323 -26.56 5.69 25.14
C CYS A 323 -27.96 5.80 25.71
N ILE A 324 -28.77 4.75 25.60
CA ILE A 324 -30.03 4.61 26.33
C ILE A 324 -29.66 4.42 27.79
N PRO A 325 -30.09 5.32 28.71
CA PRO A 325 -29.90 5.08 30.13
C PRO A 325 -30.75 3.88 30.55
N ASN A 326 -30.09 2.90 31.16
CA ASN A 326 -30.75 1.76 31.78
C ASN A 326 -31.89 2.21 32.70
N LEU A 327 -33.11 1.89 32.35
CA LEU A 327 -34.22 1.82 33.28
C LEU A 327 -34.06 0.53 34.09
N CYS A 328 -33.44 0.65 35.26
CA CYS A 328 -33.60 -0.34 36.33
C CYS A 328 -34.83 0.11 37.14
N SER A 329 -35.83 -0.70 37.12
CA SER A 329 -36.87 -0.78 38.18
C SER A 329 -36.98 -2.24 38.61
#